data_38c59695cc8abd0045b1ed9b96858826
#
_entry.id   38c59695cc8abd0045b1ed9b96858826
#
_cell.length_a   1.000
_cell.length_b   1.000
_cell.length_c   1.000
_cell.angle_alpha   90.00
_cell.angle_beta   90.00
_cell.angle_gamma   90.00
#
_symmetry.space_group_name_H-M   'P 1'
#
loop_
_entity.id
_entity.type
_entity.pdbx_description
1 polymer ?
#
loop_
_entity_poly.entity_id
_entity_poly.type
_entity_poly.pdbx_seq_one_letter_code
_entity_poly.pdbx_strand_id
1 'polypeptide(L)'
;MRTIDSNIIYTLLIITFLLSSACTKHNSKLKLKLNTIHFEECIKKEQGMKISEIAESIEYLELKTPHDIVISRILNIVLGDGFWLIHTRQGIYKFTRTGEFVKQIGRQGQGPDEYLYILGIDINPTRKEIIHADTQHILYYDYNGNFLRKVKINDYFFNIVFSDSVLWTCNLCMHIDKYMACALNLTGDTVTAVPNPNYGIESLNEGFSFATSSELREFSKYKENVYMKTRSSRDTVYQLSGTKWIPYLYLDMGKYQMPIEYEAWYSEDAYNKNAINYWNIPRLEEDDRYFFFTAVRHKYIQKGENENDCKFIIYDKKAKEGFVVKDENGMKITDDILGGPNFWPRWSTDNFYITTMEWSDLEQWTKAE
;
A
#
# COMPACT_ATOMS: atom_id res chain seq x y z
N MET A 1 -23.43 -55.22 44.42
CA MET A 1 -23.14 -55.37 43.02
C MET A 1 -24.33 -54.87 42.22
N ARG A 2 -24.32 -53.60 41.76
CA ARG A 2 -25.44 -53.05 40.99
C ARG A 2 -25.19 -53.37 39.51
N THR A 3 -26.06 -54.14 38.91
CA THR A 3 -26.08 -54.43 37.49
C THR A 3 -26.42 -53.14 36.72
N ILE A 4 -25.49 -52.68 35.91
CA ILE A 4 -25.74 -51.59 35.00
C ILE A 4 -26.62 -52.10 33.87
N ASP A 5 -27.77 -51.45 33.68
CA ASP A 5 -28.80 -51.85 32.72
C ASP A 5 -28.20 -51.71 31.28
N SER A 6 -28.22 -52.83 30.55
CA SER A 6 -27.60 -52.89 29.19
C SER A 6 -28.22 -51.94 28.23
N ASN A 7 -29.42 -51.44 28.45
CA ASN A 7 -30.11 -50.44 27.62
C ASN A 7 -29.49 -49.05 27.75
N ILE A 8 -28.86 -48.71 28.90
CA ILE A 8 -28.18 -47.43 29.11
C ILE A 8 -26.86 -47.39 28.31
N ILE A 9 -26.17 -48.53 28.21
CA ILE A 9 -24.92 -48.64 27.45
C ILE A 9 -25.17 -48.47 25.96
N TYR A 10 -26.26 -49.02 25.41
CA TYR A 10 -26.61 -48.84 23.99
C TYR A 10 -27.06 -47.42 23.68
N THR A 11 -27.79 -46.78 24.59
CA THR A 11 -28.19 -45.37 24.40
C THR A 11 -26.98 -44.43 24.47
N LEU A 12 -26.02 -44.67 25.34
CA LEU A 12 -24.78 -43.92 25.41
C LEU A 12 -23.86 -44.14 24.17
N LEU A 13 -23.80 -45.38 23.64
CA LEU A 13 -23.04 -45.69 22.43
C LEU A 13 -23.66 -45.09 21.18
N ILE A 14 -25.01 -45.04 21.08
CA ILE A 14 -25.70 -44.36 19.97
C ILE A 14 -25.51 -42.84 20.03
N ILE A 15 -25.55 -42.24 21.23
CA ILE A 15 -25.28 -40.79 21.38
C ILE A 15 -23.84 -40.45 21.07
N THR A 16 -22.86 -41.25 21.45
CA THR A 16 -21.45 -41.03 21.07
C THR A 16 -21.21 -41.24 19.57
N PHE A 17 -21.94 -42.17 18.93
CA PHE A 17 -21.83 -42.35 17.47
C PHE A 17 -22.53 -41.25 16.69
N LEU A 18 -23.64 -40.68 17.20
CA LEU A 18 -24.27 -39.49 16.59
C LEU A 18 -23.47 -38.21 16.78
N LEU A 19 -22.71 -38.05 17.87
CA LEU A 19 -21.83 -36.92 18.09
C LEU A 19 -20.53 -37.00 17.27
N SER A 20 -20.06 -38.23 16.94
CA SER A 20 -18.89 -38.40 16.05
C SER A 20 -19.22 -38.22 14.56
N SER A 21 -20.50 -38.36 14.18
CA SER A 21 -20.94 -38.11 12.79
C SER A 21 -21.21 -36.63 12.49
N ALA A 22 -21.26 -35.76 13.51
CA ALA A 22 -21.48 -34.32 13.35
C ALA A 22 -20.17 -33.54 13.04
N CYS A 23 -19.01 -34.22 13.04
CA CYS A 23 -17.74 -33.65 12.58
C CYS A 23 -17.40 -34.07 11.14
N THR A 24 -18.36 -34.12 10.24
CA THR A 24 -18.08 -33.94 8.84
C THR A 24 -17.68 -32.46 8.67
N LYS A 25 -16.36 -32.23 8.60
CA LYS A 25 -15.82 -30.99 8.07
C LYS A 25 -16.60 -30.67 6.80
N HIS A 26 -17.55 -29.81 6.93
CA HIS A 26 -18.06 -29.04 5.81
C HIS A 26 -16.88 -28.17 5.37
N ASN A 27 -15.95 -28.76 4.59
CA ASN A 27 -15.09 -28.02 3.73
C ASN A 27 -16.00 -27.36 2.67
N SER A 28 -16.82 -26.42 3.11
CA SER A 28 -17.19 -25.34 2.25
C SER A 28 -15.86 -24.68 1.92
N LYS A 29 -15.22 -25.09 0.84
CA LYS A 29 -14.37 -24.19 0.07
C LYS A 29 -15.29 -22.99 -0.17
N LEU A 30 -15.21 -22.00 0.71
CA LEU A 30 -15.58 -20.65 0.38
C LEU A 30 -14.75 -20.40 -0.89
N LYS A 31 -15.37 -20.57 -2.06
CA LYS A 31 -14.92 -19.92 -3.26
C LYS A 31 -15.07 -18.45 -2.92
N LEU A 32 -14.05 -17.86 -2.31
CA LEU A 32 -13.91 -16.43 -2.25
C LEU A 32 -14.05 -16.01 -3.71
N LYS A 33 -15.18 -15.40 -4.03
CA LYS A 33 -15.40 -14.85 -5.37
C LYS A 33 -14.50 -13.63 -5.41
N LEU A 34 -13.28 -13.85 -5.89
CA LEU A 34 -12.28 -12.81 -6.03
C LEU A 34 -12.90 -11.70 -6.89
N ASN A 35 -12.91 -10.49 -6.37
CA ASN A 35 -13.32 -9.35 -7.15
C ASN A 35 -12.31 -9.17 -8.29
N THR A 36 -12.80 -9.06 -9.51
CA THR A 36 -11.95 -8.86 -10.69
C THR A 36 -12.29 -7.54 -11.32
N ILE A 37 -11.28 -6.72 -11.56
CA ILE A 37 -11.37 -5.49 -12.34
C ILE A 37 -10.63 -5.72 -13.65
N HIS A 38 -11.35 -5.61 -14.77
CA HIS A 38 -10.78 -5.74 -16.10
C HIS A 38 -10.24 -4.39 -16.57
N PHE A 39 -8.93 -4.23 -16.58
CA PHE A 39 -8.26 -2.99 -16.97
C PHE A 39 -8.63 -2.54 -18.38
N GLU A 40 -8.70 -3.48 -19.32
CA GLU A 40 -9.08 -3.17 -20.71
C GLU A 40 -10.47 -2.54 -20.84
N GLU A 41 -11.40 -2.90 -19.96
CA GLU A 41 -12.75 -2.31 -19.96
C GLU A 41 -12.70 -0.90 -19.37
N CYS A 42 -11.95 -0.71 -18.29
CA CYS A 42 -11.85 0.59 -17.65
C CYS A 42 -11.27 1.67 -18.57
N ILE A 43 -10.27 1.33 -19.40
CA ILE A 43 -9.59 2.31 -20.26
C ILE A 43 -10.36 2.65 -21.54
N LYS A 44 -11.46 1.95 -21.85
CA LYS A 44 -12.34 2.24 -22.99
C LYS A 44 -13.30 3.40 -22.75
N LYS A 45 -13.55 3.73 -21.47
CA LYS A 45 -14.52 4.75 -21.07
C LYS A 45 -13.76 5.91 -20.44
N GLU A 46 -14.01 7.13 -20.92
CA GLU A 46 -13.58 8.35 -20.26
C GLU A 46 -14.82 9.02 -19.67
N GLN A 47 -14.70 9.54 -18.45
CA GLN A 47 -15.78 10.20 -17.74
C GLN A 47 -15.19 11.22 -16.77
N GLY A 48 -15.72 12.44 -16.76
CA GLY A 48 -15.45 13.43 -15.74
C GLY A 48 -16.02 12.99 -14.39
N MET A 49 -15.41 13.46 -13.32
CA MET A 49 -15.88 13.31 -11.95
C MET A 49 -15.57 14.56 -11.16
N LYS A 50 -16.45 14.94 -10.26
CA LYS A 50 -16.33 16.11 -9.41
C LYS A 50 -16.05 15.70 -7.96
N ILE A 51 -15.36 16.55 -7.22
CA ILE A 51 -15.09 16.29 -5.80
C ILE A 51 -16.36 16.18 -4.99
N SER A 52 -17.40 16.99 -5.29
CA SER A 52 -18.70 16.93 -4.62
C SER A 52 -19.41 15.57 -4.74
N GLU A 53 -18.98 14.69 -5.66
CA GLU A 53 -19.53 13.34 -5.81
C GLU A 53 -18.91 12.33 -4.82
N ILE A 54 -17.74 12.67 -4.21
CA ILE A 54 -16.99 11.78 -3.33
C ILE A 54 -16.65 12.38 -1.97
N ALA A 55 -16.75 13.69 -1.80
CA ALA A 55 -16.41 14.40 -0.56
C ALA A 55 -17.38 15.55 -0.30
N GLU A 56 -17.62 15.85 0.97
CA GLU A 56 -18.48 16.95 1.40
C GLU A 56 -17.75 18.29 1.46
N SER A 57 -16.43 18.25 1.66
CA SER A 57 -15.60 19.47 1.80
C SER A 57 -14.16 19.21 1.39
N ILE A 58 -13.45 20.30 1.15
CA ILE A 58 -11.98 20.31 0.91
C ILE A 58 -11.34 21.17 1.98
N GLU A 59 -10.21 20.73 2.47
CA GLU A 59 -9.36 21.49 3.37
C GLU A 59 -7.92 21.53 2.82
N TYR A 60 -7.36 22.72 2.74
CA TYR A 60 -5.95 22.94 2.41
C TYR A 60 -5.16 23.10 3.69
N LEU A 61 -4.24 22.16 3.94
CA LEU A 61 -3.37 22.18 5.11
C LEU A 61 -1.97 22.63 4.71
N GLU A 62 -1.58 23.81 5.16
CA GLU A 62 -0.22 24.30 5.01
C GLU A 62 0.70 23.63 6.04
N LEU A 63 1.79 23.02 5.58
CA LEU A 63 2.85 22.50 6.45
C LEU A 63 3.86 23.62 6.75
N LYS A 64 3.72 24.26 7.89
CA LYS A 64 4.58 25.38 8.32
C LYS A 64 5.89 24.85 8.89
N THR A 65 6.97 25.02 8.18
CA THR A 65 8.31 24.56 8.59
C THR A 65 9.20 25.71 9.05
N PRO A 66 10.15 25.45 9.97
CA PRO A 66 11.27 26.35 10.22
C PRO A 66 12.09 26.62 8.96
N HIS A 67 12.81 27.75 8.90
CA HIS A 67 13.57 28.17 7.70
C HIS A 67 14.65 27.19 7.25
N ASP A 68 15.17 26.38 8.15
CA ASP A 68 16.20 25.37 7.89
C ASP A 68 15.64 24.00 7.47
N ILE A 69 14.31 23.84 7.46
CA ILE A 69 13.65 22.59 7.05
C ILE A 69 12.87 22.80 5.76
N VAL A 70 13.29 22.12 4.73
CA VAL A 70 12.59 22.07 3.44
C VAL A 70 11.88 20.72 3.31
N ILE A 71 10.56 20.73 3.20
CA ILE A 71 9.79 19.55 2.85
C ILE A 71 9.88 19.37 1.34
N SER A 72 10.67 18.38 0.95
CA SER A 72 10.73 17.95 -0.45
C SER A 72 9.58 16.98 -0.75
N ARG A 73 9.71 16.23 -1.84
CA ARG A 73 8.73 15.20 -2.23
C ARG A 73 8.31 14.33 -1.04
N ILE A 74 7.02 14.36 -0.73
CA ILE A 74 6.42 13.50 0.30
C ILE A 74 6.28 12.09 -0.23
N LEU A 75 6.85 11.12 0.49
CA LEU A 75 6.84 9.71 0.14
C LEU A 75 5.73 8.95 0.86
N ASN A 76 5.47 9.29 2.11
CA ASN A 76 4.37 8.71 2.88
C ASN A 76 3.83 9.70 3.91
N ILE A 77 2.55 9.54 4.24
CA ILE A 77 1.85 10.28 5.28
C ILE A 77 1.23 9.25 6.23
N VAL A 78 1.50 9.39 7.52
CA VAL A 78 0.88 8.57 8.55
C VAL A 78 0.12 9.46 9.51
N LEU A 79 -1.15 9.14 9.71
CA LEU A 79 -2.01 9.84 10.65
C LEU A 79 -1.91 9.19 12.03
N GLY A 80 -1.46 9.98 13.01
CA GLY A 80 -1.47 9.62 14.41
C GLY A 80 -2.60 10.29 15.19
N ASP A 81 -2.69 10.00 16.48
CA ASP A 81 -3.62 10.63 17.38
C ASP A 81 -3.21 12.09 17.64
N GLY A 82 -3.88 13.01 16.95
CA GLY A 82 -3.63 14.45 17.05
C GLY A 82 -2.44 14.98 16.25
N PHE A 83 -1.79 14.18 15.36
CA PHE A 83 -0.63 14.63 14.60
C PHE A 83 -0.54 13.97 13.23
N TRP A 84 0.28 14.57 12.35
CA TRP A 84 0.74 14.00 11.10
C TRP A 84 2.21 13.63 11.19
N LEU A 85 2.59 12.49 10.60
CA LEU A 85 3.97 12.17 10.28
C LEU A 85 4.14 12.26 8.76
N ILE A 86 5.06 13.10 8.35
CA ILE A 86 5.39 13.33 6.95
C ILE A 86 6.76 12.70 6.68
N HIS A 87 6.77 11.69 5.84
CA HIS A 87 7.99 11.01 5.42
C HIS A 87 8.45 11.58 4.08
N THR A 88 9.68 12.04 4.04
CA THR A 88 10.40 12.51 2.85
C THR A 88 11.72 11.77 2.71
N ARG A 89 12.47 12.05 1.66
CA ARG A 89 13.84 11.50 1.54
C ARG A 89 14.82 12.05 2.59
N GLN A 90 14.56 13.26 3.10
CA GLN A 90 15.45 13.96 4.03
C GLN A 90 15.16 13.63 5.50
N GLY A 91 13.92 13.21 5.81
CA GLY A 91 13.57 12.98 7.21
C GLY A 91 12.12 12.58 7.42
N ILE A 92 11.82 12.30 8.66
CA ILE A 92 10.47 12.09 9.17
C ILE A 92 10.14 13.31 10.03
N TYR A 93 9.08 14.00 9.67
CA TYR A 93 8.69 15.25 10.34
C TYR A 93 7.31 15.09 10.96
N LYS A 94 7.19 15.52 12.21
CA LYS A 94 5.93 15.53 12.93
C LYS A 94 5.32 16.92 12.89
N PHE A 95 4.03 16.97 12.54
CA PHE A 95 3.21 18.17 12.54
C PHE A 95 1.97 17.97 13.40
N THR A 96 1.43 19.07 13.95
CA THR A 96 0.08 19.06 14.53
C THR A 96 -0.96 18.79 13.45
N ARG A 97 -2.20 18.54 13.86
CA ARG A 97 -3.33 18.42 12.91
C ARG A 97 -3.56 19.69 12.09
N THR A 98 -3.14 20.83 12.58
CA THR A 98 -3.26 22.15 11.95
C THR A 98 -2.03 22.56 11.13
N GLY A 99 -1.07 21.63 10.90
CA GLY A 99 0.09 21.86 10.05
C GLY A 99 1.27 22.56 10.72
N GLU A 100 1.22 22.84 12.03
CA GLU A 100 2.35 23.43 12.74
C GLU A 100 3.46 22.39 12.93
N PHE A 101 4.70 22.74 12.61
CA PHE A 101 5.85 21.86 12.81
C PHE A 101 6.07 21.60 14.32
N VAL A 102 6.25 20.33 14.66
CA VAL A 102 6.54 19.93 16.03
C VAL A 102 8.02 19.58 16.18
N LYS A 103 8.49 18.63 15.40
CA LYS A 103 9.92 18.22 15.38
C LYS A 103 10.22 17.21 14.27
N GLN A 104 11.50 17.03 14.01
CA GLN A 104 12.02 15.90 13.25
C GLN A 104 12.13 14.66 14.15
N ILE A 105 11.75 13.50 13.64
CA ILE A 105 11.83 12.22 14.33
C ILE A 105 13.11 11.50 13.92
N GLY A 106 14.03 11.34 14.88
CA GLY A 106 15.36 10.83 14.61
C GLY A 106 16.17 11.75 13.68
N ARG A 107 17.34 11.31 13.28
CA ARG A 107 18.20 12.00 12.28
C ARG A 107 19.05 10.98 11.53
N GLN A 108 19.51 11.37 10.37
CA GLN A 108 20.41 10.56 9.58
C GLN A 108 21.82 10.59 10.19
N GLY A 109 22.45 9.41 10.33
CA GLY A 109 23.78 9.25 10.88
C GLY A 109 24.08 7.80 11.26
N GLN A 110 25.16 7.58 11.99
CA GLN A 110 25.63 6.26 12.42
C GLN A 110 25.57 6.05 13.94
N GLY A 111 25.02 6.99 14.67
CA GLY A 111 24.82 6.88 16.11
C GLY A 111 23.77 5.83 16.52
N PRO A 112 23.67 5.53 17.82
CA PRO A 112 22.77 4.49 18.32
C PRO A 112 21.29 4.81 18.10
N ASP A 113 20.91 6.09 18.05
CA ASP A 113 19.58 6.62 17.84
C ASP A 113 19.38 7.20 16.43
N GLU A 114 20.38 7.01 15.55
CA GLU A 114 20.38 7.51 14.17
C GLU A 114 20.06 6.40 13.16
N TYR A 115 19.58 6.79 11.99
CA TYR A 115 19.26 5.89 10.88
C TYR A 115 20.11 6.21 9.65
N LEU A 116 20.38 5.20 8.83
CA LEU A 116 21.10 5.38 7.56
C LEU A 116 20.17 5.87 6.45
N TYR A 117 19.01 5.25 6.35
CA TYR A 117 18.00 5.52 5.32
C TYR A 117 16.61 5.46 5.94
N ILE A 118 15.62 6.02 5.24
CA ILE A 118 14.22 5.89 5.60
C ILE A 118 13.55 5.04 4.52
N LEU A 119 13.18 3.81 4.86
CA LEU A 119 12.52 2.88 3.95
C LEU A 119 11.01 2.86 4.16
N GLY A 120 10.58 2.91 5.41
CA GLY A 120 9.16 2.95 5.74
C GLY A 120 8.91 3.50 7.13
N ILE A 121 7.72 4.03 7.32
CA ILE A 121 7.24 4.51 8.62
C ILE A 121 5.82 4.01 8.88
N ASP A 122 5.51 3.73 10.13
CA ASP A 122 4.15 3.51 10.62
C ASP A 122 4.07 3.82 12.12
N ILE A 123 2.93 3.61 12.73
CA ILE A 123 2.72 3.79 14.18
C ILE A 123 2.16 2.53 14.82
N ASN A 124 2.51 2.33 16.08
CA ASN A 124 1.82 1.42 16.99
C ASN A 124 0.93 2.24 17.93
N PRO A 125 -0.37 2.35 17.67
CA PRO A 125 -1.24 3.19 18.48
C PRO A 125 -1.43 2.69 19.91
N THR A 126 -1.39 1.37 20.12
CA THR A 126 -1.55 0.76 21.45
C THR A 126 -0.38 1.13 22.38
N ARG A 127 0.84 1.12 21.86
CA ARG A 127 2.03 1.46 22.62
C ARG A 127 2.42 2.94 22.50
N LYS A 128 1.72 3.70 21.66
CA LYS A 128 2.06 5.09 21.29
C LYS A 128 3.49 5.22 20.79
N GLU A 129 3.87 4.32 19.89
CA GLU A 129 5.21 4.29 19.30
C GLU A 129 5.15 4.68 17.82
N ILE A 130 6.11 5.49 17.37
CA ILE A 130 6.44 5.72 15.97
C ILE A 130 7.47 4.66 15.58
N ILE A 131 7.23 3.98 14.47
CA ILE A 131 8.07 2.92 13.96
C ILE A 131 8.70 3.39 12.66
N HIS A 132 10.00 3.21 12.56
CA HIS A 132 10.77 3.55 11.38
C HIS A 132 11.66 2.37 10.98
N ALA A 133 11.64 1.99 9.71
CA ALA A 133 12.54 1.00 9.15
C ALA A 133 13.70 1.65 8.40
N ASP A 134 14.91 1.25 8.71
CA ASP A 134 16.10 1.48 7.87
C ASP A 134 16.57 0.16 7.24
N THR A 135 17.73 0.17 6.57
CA THR A 135 18.24 -0.99 5.84
C THR A 135 18.61 -2.18 6.73
N GLN A 136 18.82 -1.97 8.01
CA GLN A 136 19.33 -3.01 8.93
C GLN A 136 18.60 -3.02 10.27
N HIS A 137 17.76 -2.03 10.54
CA HIS A 137 17.14 -1.87 11.85
C HIS A 137 15.71 -1.39 11.73
N ILE A 138 14.94 -1.69 12.77
CA ILE A 138 13.71 -1.00 13.11
C ILE A 138 13.99 -0.10 14.31
N LEU A 139 13.69 1.18 14.15
CA LEU A 139 13.84 2.19 15.20
C LEU A 139 12.46 2.52 15.75
N TYR A 140 12.37 2.67 17.06
CA TYR A 140 11.15 2.99 17.77
C TYR A 140 11.33 4.29 18.53
N TYR A 141 10.36 5.18 18.41
CA TYR A 141 10.29 6.45 19.14
C TYR A 141 8.94 6.54 19.84
N ASP A 142 8.85 7.25 20.96
CA ASP A 142 7.56 7.60 21.53
C ASP A 142 6.84 8.66 20.65
N TYR A 143 5.59 8.95 20.96
CA TYR A 143 4.83 9.97 20.23
C TYR A 143 5.39 11.40 20.41
N ASN A 144 6.24 11.65 21.41
CA ASN A 144 6.99 12.89 21.55
C ASN A 144 8.27 12.89 20.68
N GLY A 145 8.56 11.78 20.00
CA GLY A 145 9.73 11.61 19.13
C GLY A 145 11.02 11.40 19.92
N ASN A 146 10.96 10.92 21.14
CA ASN A 146 12.11 10.48 21.90
C ASN A 146 12.46 9.04 21.49
N PHE A 147 13.73 8.77 21.25
CA PHE A 147 14.22 7.45 20.92
C PHE A 147 13.97 6.46 22.07
N LEU A 148 13.44 5.30 21.74
CA LEU A 148 13.14 4.24 22.71
C LEU A 148 14.11 3.06 22.57
N ARG A 149 14.25 2.54 21.34
CA ARG A 149 15.09 1.38 21.05
C ARG A 149 15.35 1.21 19.56
N LYS A 150 16.40 0.48 19.24
CA LYS A 150 16.78 0.06 17.89
C LYS A 150 16.89 -1.47 17.87
N VAL A 151 16.23 -2.09 16.94
CA VAL A 151 16.15 -3.55 16.80
C VAL A 151 16.82 -3.93 15.49
N LYS A 152 17.83 -4.79 15.55
CA LYS A 152 18.48 -5.30 14.34
C LYS A 152 17.57 -6.28 13.63
N ILE A 153 17.54 -6.19 12.30
CA ILE A 153 16.82 -7.10 11.43
C ILE A 153 17.80 -7.86 10.53
N ASN A 154 17.43 -9.08 10.16
CA ASN A 154 18.32 -9.96 9.39
C ASN A 154 18.09 -9.87 7.89
N ASP A 155 16.95 -9.30 7.47
CA ASP A 155 16.54 -9.17 6.08
C ASP A 155 16.43 -7.70 5.69
N TYR A 156 16.50 -7.45 4.38
CA TYR A 156 16.41 -6.12 3.81
C TYR A 156 14.96 -5.84 3.38
N PHE A 157 14.36 -4.76 3.87
CA PHE A 157 12.96 -4.42 3.62
C PHE A 157 12.84 -3.01 3.04
N PHE A 158 11.79 -2.79 2.25
CA PHE A 158 11.53 -1.51 1.60
C PHE A 158 10.33 -0.75 2.14
N ASN A 159 9.40 -1.43 2.79
CA ASN A 159 8.24 -0.78 3.39
C ASN A 159 7.74 -1.57 4.60
N ILE A 160 7.02 -0.90 5.47
CA ILE A 160 6.46 -1.49 6.69
C ILE A 160 5.01 -1.09 6.90
N VAL A 161 4.27 -1.96 7.59
CA VAL A 161 2.96 -1.67 8.13
C VAL A 161 2.77 -2.40 9.45
N PHE A 162 2.28 -1.71 10.46
CA PHE A 162 1.98 -2.30 11.77
C PHE A 162 0.51 -2.73 11.81
N SER A 163 0.25 -3.98 12.19
CA SER A 163 -1.08 -4.54 12.39
C SER A 163 -1.03 -5.70 13.39
N ASP A 164 -2.06 -5.81 14.21
CA ASP A 164 -2.25 -6.95 15.13
C ASP A 164 -1.02 -7.37 15.94
N SER A 165 -0.30 -6.39 16.48
CA SER A 165 0.89 -6.57 17.32
C SER A 165 2.15 -7.09 16.60
N VAL A 166 2.13 -7.17 15.29
CA VAL A 166 3.28 -7.50 14.44
C VAL A 166 3.58 -6.39 13.44
N LEU A 167 4.84 -6.31 13.04
CA LEU A 167 5.29 -5.42 11.98
C LEU A 167 5.45 -6.22 10.70
N TRP A 168 4.57 -5.98 9.74
CA TRP A 168 4.72 -6.51 8.40
C TRP A 168 5.72 -5.68 7.61
N THR A 169 6.56 -6.36 6.89
CA THR A 169 7.58 -5.78 6.02
C THR A 169 7.42 -6.36 4.63
N CYS A 170 7.76 -5.62 3.58
CA CYS A 170 7.85 -6.17 2.24
C CYS A 170 9.21 -5.91 1.61
N ASN A 171 9.60 -6.81 0.72
CA ASN A 171 10.83 -6.72 -0.07
C ASN A 171 10.54 -6.07 -1.43
N LEU A 172 11.58 -5.71 -2.17
CA LEU A 172 11.45 -5.31 -3.59
C LEU A 172 10.87 -6.42 -4.47
N CYS A 173 10.81 -7.63 -3.91
CA CYS A 173 10.30 -8.81 -4.59
C CYS A 173 11.05 -9.13 -5.89
N MET A 174 12.37 -8.95 -5.84
CA MET A 174 13.24 -9.41 -6.90
C MET A 174 13.31 -10.95 -6.91
N HIS A 175 13.75 -11.54 -7.99
CA HIS A 175 13.89 -12.99 -8.10
C HIS A 175 14.86 -13.62 -7.06
N ILE A 176 15.72 -12.82 -6.45
CA ILE A 176 16.64 -13.22 -5.37
C ILE A 176 15.98 -13.20 -4.00
N ASP A 177 14.89 -12.49 -3.82
CA ASP A 177 14.19 -12.38 -2.56
C ASP A 177 13.31 -13.62 -2.33
N LYS A 178 13.63 -14.42 -1.32
CA LYS A 178 12.87 -15.64 -0.98
C LYS A 178 11.44 -15.34 -0.58
N TYR A 179 11.22 -14.22 0.08
CA TYR A 179 9.91 -13.82 0.59
C TYR A 179 9.50 -12.47 0.02
N MET A 180 8.22 -12.30 -0.29
CA MET A 180 7.69 -11.01 -0.68
C MET A 180 7.25 -10.16 0.52
N ALA A 181 6.92 -10.79 1.64
CA ALA A 181 6.59 -10.11 2.89
C ALA A 181 6.95 -11.00 4.09
N CYS A 182 7.32 -10.36 5.20
CA CYS A 182 7.57 -11.01 6.48
C CYS A 182 6.85 -10.28 7.61
N ALA A 183 6.35 -11.02 8.60
CA ALA A 183 5.87 -10.46 9.85
C ALA A 183 6.97 -10.58 10.89
N LEU A 184 7.31 -9.48 11.53
CA LEU A 184 8.28 -9.41 12.62
C LEU A 184 7.56 -9.15 13.94
N ASN A 185 8.03 -9.79 15.01
CA ASN A 185 7.66 -9.40 16.35
C ASN A 185 8.40 -8.11 16.77
N LEU A 186 8.11 -7.59 17.95
CA LEU A 186 8.74 -6.33 18.44
C LEU A 186 10.23 -6.47 18.78
N THR A 187 10.78 -7.68 18.77
CA THR A 187 12.22 -7.99 18.95
C THR A 187 12.94 -8.19 17.61
N GLY A 188 12.22 -8.11 16.49
CA GLY A 188 12.77 -8.24 15.14
C GLY A 188 12.85 -9.67 14.60
N ASP A 189 12.32 -10.65 15.37
CA ASP A 189 12.31 -12.04 14.91
C ASP A 189 11.16 -12.27 13.94
N THR A 190 11.42 -13.03 12.88
CA THR A 190 10.40 -13.40 11.90
C THR A 190 9.40 -14.39 12.49
N VAL A 191 8.14 -13.98 12.56
CA VAL A 191 7.01 -14.81 13.04
C VAL A 191 6.44 -15.66 11.92
N THR A 192 6.27 -15.06 10.75
CA THR A 192 5.80 -15.72 9.53
C THR A 192 6.29 -15.00 8.29
N ALA A 193 6.29 -15.68 7.16
CA ALA A 193 6.73 -15.12 5.89
C ALA A 193 5.86 -15.59 4.74
N VAL A 194 5.71 -14.74 3.73
CA VAL A 194 4.98 -15.01 2.50
C VAL A 194 5.96 -15.28 1.37
N PRO A 195 5.94 -16.46 0.76
CA PRO A 195 6.85 -16.80 -0.32
C PRO A 195 6.74 -15.83 -1.51
N ASN A 196 7.86 -15.51 -2.11
CA ASN A 196 7.88 -14.76 -3.35
C ASN A 196 7.68 -15.73 -4.54
N PRO A 197 6.61 -15.59 -5.33
CA PRO A 197 6.36 -16.48 -6.47
C PRO A 197 7.42 -16.36 -7.58
N ASN A 198 8.20 -15.28 -7.61
CA ASN A 198 9.24 -15.03 -8.59
C ASN A 198 10.63 -15.51 -8.12
N TYR A 199 10.74 -16.09 -6.91
CA TYR A 199 12.01 -16.55 -6.37
C TYR A 199 12.61 -17.67 -7.23
N GLY A 200 13.88 -17.48 -7.65
CA GLY A 200 14.63 -18.48 -8.40
C GLY A 200 14.23 -18.62 -9.88
N ILE A 201 13.47 -17.67 -10.44
CA ILE A 201 13.19 -17.68 -11.89
C ILE A 201 14.47 -17.34 -12.65
N GLU A 202 15.04 -18.35 -13.34
CA GLU A 202 16.33 -18.23 -14.02
C GLU A 202 16.37 -17.15 -15.11
N SER A 203 15.27 -16.94 -15.83
CA SER A 203 15.16 -15.88 -16.85
C SER A 203 15.35 -14.47 -16.30
N LEU A 204 15.23 -14.28 -14.99
CA LEU A 204 15.46 -13.02 -14.31
C LEU A 204 16.88 -12.88 -13.73
N ASN A 205 17.69 -13.96 -13.74
CA ASN A 205 19.02 -13.96 -13.15
C ASN A 205 20.07 -13.16 -13.93
N GLU A 206 19.81 -12.89 -15.20
CA GLU A 206 20.78 -12.24 -16.09
C GLU A 206 20.57 -10.72 -16.22
N GLY A 207 19.53 -10.16 -15.60
CA GLY A 207 19.20 -8.75 -15.72
C GLY A 207 19.15 -8.00 -14.40
N PHE A 208 19.57 -6.75 -14.40
CA PHE A 208 19.42 -5.84 -13.27
C PHE A 208 18.07 -5.13 -13.39
N SER A 209 17.08 -5.54 -12.61
CA SER A 209 15.74 -4.98 -12.69
C SER A 209 15.55 -3.87 -11.64
N PHE A 210 15.79 -2.63 -12.03
CA PHE A 210 15.45 -1.43 -11.25
C PHE A 210 14.35 -0.58 -11.90
N ALA A 211 13.28 -1.18 -12.34
CA ALA A 211 12.09 -0.41 -12.64
C ALA A 211 11.32 -0.13 -11.32
N THR A 212 11.93 0.58 -10.42
CA THR A 212 11.19 1.16 -9.30
C THR A 212 10.47 2.38 -9.83
N SER A 213 9.18 2.27 -10.08
CA SER A 213 8.40 3.49 -10.01
C SER A 213 8.53 3.97 -8.57
N SER A 214 8.99 5.19 -8.38
CA SER A 214 9.04 5.88 -7.08
C SER A 214 7.65 6.07 -6.46
N GLU A 215 6.65 5.46 -7.03
CA GLU A 215 5.24 5.51 -6.75
C GLU A 215 4.70 4.20 -6.15
N LEU A 216 5.52 3.13 -6.05
CA LEU A 216 5.09 1.88 -5.43
C LEU A 216 4.74 2.10 -3.97
N ARG A 217 3.52 1.75 -3.62
CA ARG A 217 3.03 1.70 -2.27
C ARG A 217 2.54 0.29 -2.01
N GLU A 218 3.40 -0.51 -1.38
CA GLU A 218 3.15 -1.93 -1.19
C GLU A 218 2.04 -2.21 -0.19
N PHE A 219 1.90 -1.34 0.81
CA PHE A 219 0.86 -1.45 1.83
C PHE A 219 -0.09 -0.26 1.76
N SER A 220 -1.38 -0.53 1.90
CA SER A 220 -2.42 0.46 2.12
C SER A 220 -3.33 0.01 3.27
N LYS A 221 -3.99 0.98 3.90
CA LYS A 221 -4.96 0.74 4.97
C LYS A 221 -6.28 1.35 4.57
N TYR A 222 -7.36 0.62 4.79
CA TYR A 222 -8.72 1.14 4.69
C TYR A 222 -9.57 0.51 5.79
N LYS A 223 -10.16 1.35 6.64
CA LYS A 223 -10.77 0.92 7.91
C LYS A 223 -9.76 0.10 8.71
N GLU A 224 -10.17 -1.00 9.27
CA GLU A 224 -9.28 -1.87 10.03
C GLU A 224 -8.49 -2.86 9.16
N ASN A 225 -8.69 -2.81 7.84
CA ASN A 225 -8.04 -3.74 6.93
C ASN A 225 -6.71 -3.21 6.42
N VAL A 226 -5.77 -4.13 6.27
CA VAL A 226 -4.47 -3.88 5.63
C VAL A 226 -4.42 -4.64 4.32
N TYR A 227 -3.98 -3.97 3.28
CA TYR A 227 -3.84 -4.53 1.94
C TYR A 227 -2.39 -4.49 1.51
N MET A 228 -2.01 -5.47 0.70
CA MET A 228 -0.68 -5.58 0.13
C MET A 228 -0.77 -5.79 -1.38
N LYS A 229 -0.05 -4.95 -2.12
CA LYS A 229 0.22 -5.14 -3.53
C LYS A 229 1.70 -4.93 -3.80
N THR A 230 2.44 -6.00 -3.97
CA THR A 230 3.87 -5.96 -4.26
C THR A 230 4.11 -6.10 -5.76
N ARG A 231 5.34 -5.90 -6.18
CA ARG A 231 5.77 -6.17 -7.55
C ARG A 231 5.56 -7.66 -7.91
N SER A 232 5.91 -8.57 -7.01
CA SER A 232 5.71 -10.02 -7.23
C SER A 232 4.26 -10.46 -7.23
N SER A 233 3.37 -9.71 -6.55
CA SER A 233 1.94 -9.99 -6.61
C SER A 233 1.32 -9.61 -7.95
N ARG A 234 2.05 -8.84 -8.76
CA ARG A 234 1.68 -8.36 -10.08
C ARG A 234 0.30 -7.68 -10.08
N ASP A 235 -0.71 -8.43 -10.42
CA ASP A 235 -2.12 -8.02 -10.59
C ASP A 235 -3.02 -8.38 -9.40
N THR A 236 -2.49 -9.06 -8.39
CA THR A 236 -3.27 -9.45 -7.22
C THR A 236 -3.02 -8.52 -6.04
N VAL A 237 -4.10 -7.99 -5.47
CA VAL A 237 -4.09 -7.31 -4.17
C VAL A 237 -4.50 -8.31 -3.10
N TYR A 238 -3.71 -8.39 -2.05
CA TYR A 238 -3.98 -9.26 -0.91
C TYR A 238 -4.52 -8.45 0.27
N GLN A 239 -5.39 -9.05 1.06
CA GLN A 239 -5.87 -8.53 2.33
C GLN A 239 -5.29 -9.35 3.48
N LEU A 240 -4.86 -8.68 4.53
CA LEU A 240 -4.42 -9.33 5.76
C LEU A 240 -5.63 -9.87 6.52
N SER A 241 -5.56 -11.15 6.93
CA SER A 241 -6.53 -11.82 7.77
C SER A 241 -5.81 -12.60 8.85
N GLY A 242 -5.73 -12.04 10.07
CA GLY A 242 -4.86 -12.51 11.12
C GLY A 242 -3.38 -12.47 10.66
N THR A 243 -2.74 -13.62 10.57
CA THR A 243 -1.33 -13.72 10.10
C THR A 243 -1.21 -14.20 8.65
N LYS A 244 -2.29 -14.15 7.87
CA LYS A 244 -2.30 -14.65 6.48
C LYS A 244 -2.73 -13.55 5.51
N TRP A 245 -2.07 -13.50 4.38
CA TRP A 245 -2.47 -12.70 3.23
C TRP A 245 -3.36 -13.53 2.33
N ILE A 246 -4.60 -13.10 2.14
CA ILE A 246 -5.59 -13.75 1.28
C ILE A 246 -5.87 -12.89 0.06
N PRO A 247 -6.01 -13.48 -1.15
CA PRO A 247 -6.37 -12.73 -2.35
C PRO A 247 -7.69 -11.98 -2.14
N TYR A 248 -7.68 -10.68 -2.39
CA TYR A 248 -8.81 -9.77 -2.21
C TYR A 248 -9.35 -9.23 -3.53
N LEU A 249 -8.46 -8.78 -4.39
CA LEU A 249 -8.79 -8.16 -5.67
C LEU A 249 -7.82 -8.65 -6.74
N TYR A 250 -8.33 -8.98 -7.91
CA TYR A 250 -7.55 -9.28 -9.10
C TYR A 250 -7.71 -8.16 -10.13
N LEU A 251 -6.59 -7.58 -10.53
CA LEU A 251 -6.52 -6.54 -11.55
C LEU A 251 -6.15 -7.20 -12.88
N ASP A 252 -7.15 -7.64 -13.65
CA ASP A 252 -6.91 -8.28 -14.94
C ASP A 252 -6.42 -7.25 -15.96
N MET A 253 -5.11 -7.21 -16.16
CA MET A 253 -4.46 -6.30 -17.09
C MET A 253 -4.59 -6.75 -18.55
N GLY A 254 -5.02 -8.00 -18.81
CA GLY A 254 -5.18 -8.56 -20.16
C GLY A 254 -3.89 -8.44 -20.97
N LYS A 255 -3.99 -7.95 -22.20
CA LYS A 255 -2.82 -7.75 -23.11
C LYS A 255 -1.83 -6.68 -22.62
N TYR A 256 -2.20 -5.88 -21.63
CA TYR A 256 -1.35 -4.84 -21.05
C TYR A 256 -0.49 -5.34 -19.88
N GLN A 257 -0.66 -6.63 -19.48
CA GLN A 257 0.20 -7.26 -18.50
C GLN A 257 1.58 -7.50 -19.12
N MET A 258 2.62 -6.93 -18.47
CA MET A 258 4.00 -7.15 -18.94
C MET A 258 4.41 -8.62 -18.73
N PRO A 259 4.94 -9.30 -19.76
CA PRO A 259 5.53 -10.62 -19.62
C PRO A 259 6.70 -10.57 -18.61
N ILE A 260 6.85 -11.65 -17.83
CA ILE A 260 7.86 -11.69 -16.77
C ILE A 260 9.29 -11.60 -17.31
N GLU A 261 9.54 -12.13 -18.49
CA GLU A 261 10.83 -12.09 -19.19
C GLU A 261 11.27 -10.66 -19.53
N TYR A 262 10.36 -9.69 -19.57
CA TYR A 262 10.68 -8.27 -19.80
C TYR A 262 10.95 -7.50 -18.51
N GLU A 263 10.78 -8.12 -17.36
CA GLU A 263 11.14 -7.52 -16.08
C GLU A 263 12.66 -7.50 -15.85
N ALA A 264 13.39 -8.40 -16.52
CA ALA A 264 14.86 -8.38 -16.56
C ALA A 264 15.35 -7.46 -17.68
N TRP A 265 16.27 -6.55 -17.39
CA TRP A 265 16.82 -5.64 -18.38
C TRP A 265 18.30 -5.31 -18.11
N TYR A 266 19.04 -5.17 -19.21
CA TYR A 266 20.48 -4.88 -19.16
C TYR A 266 20.79 -3.40 -19.35
N SER A 267 19.84 -2.66 -19.95
CA SER A 267 19.97 -1.23 -20.19
C SER A 267 18.58 -0.58 -20.23
N GLU A 268 18.57 0.72 -19.97
CA GLU A 268 17.37 1.57 -20.03
C GLU A 268 16.68 1.49 -21.39
N ASP A 269 17.43 1.57 -22.47
CA ASP A 269 16.89 1.50 -23.84
C ASP A 269 16.24 0.15 -24.15
N ALA A 270 16.87 -0.97 -23.72
CA ALA A 270 16.32 -2.29 -23.91
C ALA A 270 15.01 -2.49 -23.12
N TYR A 271 14.98 -2.02 -21.88
CA TYR A 271 13.77 -2.06 -21.07
C TYR A 271 12.65 -1.24 -21.71
N ASN A 272 12.90 0.03 -22.03
CA ASN A 272 11.89 0.92 -22.60
C ASN A 272 11.32 0.38 -23.91
N LYS A 273 12.16 -0.18 -24.77
CA LYS A 273 11.74 -0.78 -26.05
C LYS A 273 10.72 -1.92 -25.84
N ASN A 274 10.96 -2.78 -24.86
CA ASN A 274 10.12 -3.95 -24.60
C ASN A 274 8.90 -3.61 -23.73
N ALA A 275 9.08 -2.75 -22.73
CA ALA A 275 8.11 -2.53 -21.67
C ALA A 275 7.06 -1.43 -21.96
N ILE A 276 7.33 -0.53 -22.93
CA ILE A 276 6.51 0.68 -23.16
C ILE A 276 5.04 0.40 -23.51
N ASN A 277 4.73 -0.79 -24.02
CA ASN A 277 3.36 -1.16 -24.39
C ASN A 277 2.53 -1.70 -23.20
N TYR A 278 3.18 -1.93 -22.06
CA TYR A 278 2.56 -2.52 -20.90
C TYR A 278 2.32 -1.49 -19.81
N TRP A 279 1.38 -1.79 -18.91
CA TRP A 279 0.96 -0.92 -17.84
C TRP A 279 1.16 -1.59 -16.49
N ASN A 280 1.47 -0.78 -15.49
CA ASN A 280 1.53 -1.18 -14.10
C ASN A 280 0.55 -0.32 -13.28
N ILE A 281 0.03 -0.88 -12.20
CA ILE A 281 -0.77 -0.16 -11.21
C ILE A 281 0.05 -0.10 -9.92
N PRO A 282 0.86 0.95 -9.73
CA PRO A 282 1.73 1.07 -8.57
C PRO A 282 0.98 1.47 -7.31
N ARG A 283 -0.22 2.03 -7.42
CA ARG A 283 -0.98 2.58 -6.31
C ARG A 283 -2.46 2.28 -6.47
N LEU A 284 -3.06 1.90 -5.35
CA LEU A 284 -4.50 1.69 -5.23
C LEU A 284 -4.95 2.27 -3.89
N GLU A 285 -5.97 3.11 -3.93
CA GLU A 285 -6.69 3.58 -2.76
C GLU A 285 -8.14 3.08 -2.83
N GLU A 286 -8.78 2.95 -1.68
CA GLU A 286 -10.11 2.34 -1.58
C GLU A 286 -10.98 3.11 -0.60
N ASP A 287 -12.27 3.21 -0.91
CA ASP A 287 -13.33 3.56 0.02
C ASP A 287 -14.48 2.53 -0.03
N ASP A 288 -15.64 2.83 0.59
CA ASP A 288 -16.81 1.95 0.58
C ASP A 288 -17.37 1.73 -0.82
N ARG A 289 -17.26 2.71 -1.71
CA ARG A 289 -17.87 2.70 -3.04
C ARG A 289 -16.87 2.51 -4.16
N TYR A 290 -15.68 3.10 -4.04
CA TYR A 290 -14.75 3.22 -5.14
C TYR A 290 -13.41 2.54 -4.87
N PHE A 291 -12.77 2.10 -5.94
CA PHE A 291 -11.32 1.94 -6.01
C PHE A 291 -10.77 3.06 -6.89
N PHE A 292 -9.71 3.70 -6.42
CA PHE A 292 -8.94 4.70 -7.15
C PHE A 292 -7.58 4.10 -7.48
N PHE A 293 -7.22 4.00 -8.73
CA PHE A 293 -5.90 3.50 -9.08
C PHE A 293 -5.27 4.28 -10.23
N THR A 294 -3.99 4.51 -10.05
CA THR A 294 -3.15 5.13 -11.07
C THR A 294 -2.48 4.04 -11.86
N ALA A 295 -2.75 3.98 -13.16
CA ALA A 295 -2.04 3.11 -14.06
C ALA A 295 -0.95 3.91 -14.77
N VAL A 296 0.27 3.36 -14.81
CA VAL A 296 1.42 3.98 -15.46
C VAL A 296 2.06 3.02 -16.45
N ARG A 297 2.56 3.57 -17.57
CA ARG A 297 3.34 2.75 -18.51
C ARG A 297 4.65 2.31 -17.90
N HIS A 298 5.09 1.12 -18.25
CA HIS A 298 6.43 0.67 -17.92
C HIS A 298 7.46 1.49 -18.72
N LYS A 299 8.07 2.47 -18.04
CA LYS A 299 9.20 3.28 -18.54
C LYS A 299 10.22 3.44 -17.45
N TYR A 300 11.50 3.47 -17.82
CA TYR A 300 12.58 3.70 -16.86
C TYR A 300 12.51 5.11 -16.24
N ILE A 301 12.28 6.12 -17.06
CA ILE A 301 12.09 7.51 -16.60
C ILE A 301 10.69 7.96 -17.03
N GLN A 302 9.86 8.27 -16.05
CA GLN A 302 8.59 8.95 -16.28
C GLN A 302 8.80 10.45 -16.13
N LYS A 303 8.63 11.16 -17.23
CA LYS A 303 8.67 12.63 -17.24
C LYS A 303 7.26 13.17 -17.04
N GLY A 304 6.87 13.30 -15.76
CA GLY A 304 5.58 13.90 -15.40
C GLY A 304 4.37 12.97 -15.63
N GLU A 305 3.22 13.46 -15.24
CA GLU A 305 1.91 12.83 -15.44
C GLU A 305 1.32 13.33 -16.77
N ASN A 306 1.50 12.58 -17.84
CA ASN A 306 0.87 12.88 -19.12
C ASN A 306 -0.08 11.75 -19.54
N GLU A 307 -1.07 12.07 -20.37
CA GLU A 307 -2.13 11.15 -20.79
C GLU A 307 -1.64 9.88 -21.48
N ASN A 308 -0.48 9.92 -22.11
CA ASN A 308 0.08 8.78 -22.81
C ASN A 308 0.71 7.76 -21.86
N ASP A 309 1.20 8.23 -20.71
CA ASP A 309 1.99 7.45 -19.79
C ASP A 309 1.33 7.21 -18.44
N CYS A 310 0.24 7.94 -18.15
CA CYS A 310 -0.50 7.86 -16.89
C CYS A 310 -2.01 7.87 -17.13
N LYS A 311 -2.76 7.05 -16.39
CA LYS A 311 -4.22 7.07 -16.38
C LYS A 311 -4.70 7.02 -14.95
N PHE A 312 -5.66 7.89 -14.63
CA PHE A 312 -6.36 7.94 -13.36
C PHE A 312 -7.69 7.24 -13.51
N ILE A 313 -7.87 6.12 -12.83
CA ILE A 313 -9.00 5.22 -13.05
C ILE A 313 -9.79 5.09 -11.75
N ILE A 314 -11.11 5.23 -11.86
CA ILE A 314 -12.06 4.94 -10.79
C ILE A 314 -12.85 3.70 -11.19
N TYR A 315 -13.03 2.80 -10.24
CA TYR A 315 -13.92 1.66 -10.37
C TYR A 315 -15.02 1.75 -9.32
N ASP A 316 -16.28 1.88 -9.76
CA ASP A 316 -17.46 1.89 -8.91
C ASP A 316 -17.82 0.43 -8.54
N LYS A 317 -17.64 0.07 -7.28
CA LYS A 317 -17.93 -1.28 -6.75
C LYS A 317 -19.41 -1.64 -6.86
N LYS A 318 -20.30 -0.65 -6.78
CA LYS A 318 -21.74 -0.85 -6.85
C LYS A 318 -22.20 -1.03 -8.31
N ALA A 319 -21.73 -0.18 -9.20
CA ALA A 319 -22.03 -0.28 -10.64
C ALA A 319 -21.25 -1.42 -11.29
N LYS A 320 -20.11 -1.85 -10.70
CA LYS A 320 -19.15 -2.83 -11.27
C LYS A 320 -18.59 -2.37 -12.61
N GLU A 321 -18.34 -1.08 -12.71
CA GLU A 321 -17.78 -0.43 -13.90
C GLU A 321 -16.60 0.44 -13.53
N GLY A 322 -15.61 0.51 -14.42
CA GLY A 322 -14.46 1.41 -14.30
C GLY A 322 -14.36 2.37 -15.48
N PHE A 323 -13.75 3.51 -15.25
CA PHE A 323 -13.51 4.53 -16.26
C PHE A 323 -12.25 5.35 -15.96
N VAL A 324 -11.64 5.89 -16.99
CA VAL A 324 -10.57 6.88 -16.87
C VAL A 324 -11.19 8.21 -16.52
N VAL A 325 -10.71 8.86 -15.48
CA VAL A 325 -11.17 10.19 -15.07
C VAL A 325 -10.55 11.24 -15.98
N LYS A 326 -11.38 11.77 -16.86
CA LYS A 326 -10.99 12.82 -17.79
C LYS A 326 -12.23 13.55 -18.30
N ASP A 327 -12.15 14.88 -18.36
CA ASP A 327 -13.13 15.76 -18.95
C ASP A 327 -12.45 16.96 -19.65
N GLU A 328 -13.20 18.00 -19.94
CA GLU A 328 -12.70 19.24 -20.55
C GLU A 328 -11.72 20.01 -19.66
N ASN A 329 -11.75 19.78 -18.33
CA ASN A 329 -10.82 20.37 -17.36
C ASN A 329 -9.54 19.55 -17.23
N GLY A 330 -9.40 18.45 -17.97
CA GLY A 330 -8.21 17.60 -17.99
C GLY A 330 -8.38 16.27 -17.26
N MET A 331 -7.27 15.71 -16.82
CA MET A 331 -7.23 14.48 -16.02
C MET A 331 -7.47 14.76 -14.55
N LYS A 332 -7.89 13.72 -13.80
CA LYS A 332 -8.19 13.72 -12.37
C LYS A 332 -9.58 14.31 -12.08
N ILE A 333 -9.92 14.35 -10.81
CA ILE A 333 -11.23 14.76 -10.31
C ILE A 333 -11.26 16.28 -10.23
N THR A 334 -12.26 16.90 -10.84
CA THR A 334 -12.42 18.35 -10.87
C THR A 334 -12.85 18.89 -9.51
N ASP A 335 -12.17 19.91 -9.01
CA ASP A 335 -12.58 20.63 -7.81
C ASP A 335 -13.70 21.61 -8.12
N ASP A 336 -14.93 21.19 -7.86
CA ASP A 336 -16.14 22.01 -8.01
C ASP A 336 -16.64 22.61 -6.68
N ILE A 337 -15.89 22.42 -5.59
CA ILE A 337 -16.22 22.95 -4.27
C ILE A 337 -15.52 24.30 -4.03
N LEU A 338 -14.21 24.35 -4.27
CA LEU A 338 -13.39 25.54 -4.07
C LEU A 338 -12.79 26.09 -5.35
N GLY A 339 -12.93 25.37 -6.48
CA GLY A 339 -12.36 25.75 -7.77
C GLY A 339 -10.84 25.61 -7.84
N GLY A 340 -10.25 24.76 -7.00
CA GLY A 340 -8.84 24.50 -6.94
C GLY A 340 -8.31 23.58 -8.04
N PRO A 341 -7.03 23.18 -7.95
CA PRO A 341 -6.43 22.21 -8.88
C PRO A 341 -7.13 20.85 -8.83
N ASN A 342 -7.16 20.17 -9.98
CA ASN A 342 -7.74 18.85 -10.08
C ASN A 342 -7.11 17.89 -9.07
N PHE A 343 -7.95 17.12 -8.39
CA PHE A 343 -7.60 16.27 -7.26
C PHE A 343 -7.42 14.80 -7.68
N TRP A 344 -6.43 14.14 -7.07
CA TRP A 344 -6.30 12.68 -7.11
C TRP A 344 -5.81 12.14 -5.77
N PRO A 345 -6.50 11.15 -5.16
CA PRO A 345 -6.08 10.61 -3.88
C PRO A 345 -4.75 9.88 -4.00
N ARG A 346 -3.77 10.30 -3.21
CA ARG A 346 -2.47 9.65 -3.07
C ARG A 346 -2.38 8.82 -1.80
N TRP A 347 -3.17 9.17 -0.81
CA TRP A 347 -3.39 8.44 0.43
C TRP A 347 -4.86 8.56 0.80
N SER A 348 -5.35 7.54 1.51
CA SER A 348 -6.67 7.54 2.10
C SER A 348 -6.60 7.14 3.57
N THR A 349 -7.55 7.64 4.33
CA THR A 349 -7.89 7.21 5.67
C THR A 349 -9.38 6.97 5.71
N ASP A 350 -9.94 6.52 6.84
CA ASP A 350 -11.39 6.30 6.95
C ASP A 350 -12.24 7.55 6.66
N ASN A 351 -11.64 8.75 6.83
CA ASN A 351 -12.37 10.01 6.74
C ASN A 351 -11.82 10.98 5.70
N PHE A 352 -10.65 10.70 5.12
CA PHE A 352 -9.97 11.66 4.27
C PHE A 352 -9.35 10.98 3.05
N TYR A 353 -9.50 11.63 1.92
CA TYR A 353 -8.60 11.47 0.80
C TYR A 353 -7.54 12.56 0.87
N ILE A 354 -6.31 12.19 0.68
CA ILE A 354 -5.18 13.11 0.83
C ILE A 354 -4.38 13.14 -0.47
N THR A 355 -4.06 14.34 -0.91
CA THR A 355 -3.05 14.57 -1.94
C THR A 355 -2.06 15.62 -1.46
N THR A 356 -0.97 15.78 -2.18
CA THR A 356 0.01 16.84 -1.92
C THR A 356 0.12 17.74 -3.13
N MET A 357 0.25 19.02 -2.90
CA MET A 357 0.53 20.01 -3.90
C MET A 357 1.87 20.68 -3.59
N GLU A 358 2.67 20.91 -4.59
CA GLU A 358 3.87 21.71 -4.49
C GLU A 358 3.50 23.18 -4.70
N TRP A 359 4.35 24.08 -4.22
CA TRP A 359 4.11 25.52 -4.38
C TRP A 359 3.98 25.92 -5.85
N SER A 360 4.74 25.28 -6.73
CA SER A 360 4.65 25.47 -8.18
C SER A 360 3.28 25.17 -8.77
N ASP A 361 2.57 24.17 -8.23
CA ASP A 361 1.23 23.81 -8.69
C ASP A 361 0.23 24.89 -8.29
N LEU A 362 0.36 25.42 -7.08
CA LEU A 362 -0.45 26.53 -6.57
C LEU A 362 -0.20 27.84 -7.34
N GLU A 363 1.07 28.16 -7.65
CA GLU A 363 1.41 29.35 -8.45
C GLU A 363 0.82 29.29 -9.86
N GLN A 364 0.80 28.12 -10.49
CA GLN A 364 0.20 27.97 -11.81
C GLN A 364 -1.32 28.18 -11.76
N TRP A 365 -1.97 27.68 -10.74
CA TRP A 365 -3.41 27.86 -10.55
C TRP A 365 -3.75 29.34 -10.28
N THR A 366 -3.06 30.01 -9.37
CA THR A 366 -3.31 31.43 -9.03
C THR A 366 -2.98 32.42 -10.15
N LYS A 367 -2.18 32.02 -11.16
CA LYS A 367 -1.90 32.85 -12.35
C LYS A 367 -2.87 32.61 -13.49
N ALA A 368 -3.69 31.56 -13.42
CA ALA A 368 -4.70 31.24 -14.43
C ALA A 368 -6.06 31.91 -14.17
N GLU A 369 -6.28 32.48 -12.97
CA GLU A 369 -7.35 33.41 -12.65
C GLU A 369 -6.96 34.87 -13.04
#